data_913c0d1eb576dd3d869b8ccea251f79b
#
_entry.id   913c0d1eb576dd3d869b8ccea251f79b
#
_cell.length_a   1.000
_cell.length_b   1.000
_cell.length_c   1.000
_cell.angle_alpha   90.00
_cell.angle_beta   90.00
_cell.angle_gamma   90.00
#
_symmetry.space_group_name_H-M   'P 1'
#
loop_
_entity.id
_entity.type
_entity.pdbx_description
1 polymer ?
#
loop_
_entity_poly.entity_id
_entity_poly.type
_entity_poly.pdbx_seq_one_letter_code
_entity_poly.pdbx_strand_id
1 'polypeptide(L)'
;MSNECPTIVGNNPEIVKIKDMIPELSCSSETVLLKGEKGTGKELFAKVIQHKSGRKENPFVKVNCSALTNDMSENELLGRNTEAFKDLNQRKKGIFSVADTGTLFFHEIGQLPPAYQAELLLLEKNGMSKTVVTAEKKIDARVIASTSADLEALVKKGTFLKNLYNRLNVISIIIPPLRYRLEDIPFLSDFFADKYCAELGKTHYKLSQKTKNTFFSYHWPGNVMELENLVKGAVALGNEDDLINQLNRQSRINEYTHNFAEFADIDKHIQDSGNLPLKDICREINAQAEQKLMKQALEKTNWNRKKASIMLNISYKSMLNKIKEYNIT
;
A
#
# COMPACT_ATOMS: atom_id res chain seq x y z
N MET A 1 4.90 22.37 15.33
CA MET A 1 5.24 21.12 14.63
C MET A 1 6.74 21.09 14.50
N SER A 2 7.41 20.11 15.12
CA SER A 2 8.88 20.01 15.12
C SER A 2 9.40 19.90 13.70
N ASN A 3 10.31 20.80 13.33
CA ASN A 3 11.00 20.86 12.03
C ASN A 3 12.09 19.75 11.92
N GLU A 4 11.86 18.60 12.55
CA GLU A 4 12.82 17.50 12.49
C GLU A 4 12.78 16.85 11.11
N CYS A 5 13.97 16.65 10.54
CA CYS A 5 14.12 15.96 9.26
C CYS A 5 13.58 14.54 9.37
N PRO A 6 12.59 14.15 8.56
CA PRO A 6 12.11 12.78 8.56
C PRO A 6 13.23 11.82 8.18
N THR A 7 13.41 10.73 8.96
CA THR A 7 14.52 9.80 8.81
C THR A 7 14.05 8.49 8.20
N ILE A 8 14.73 8.04 7.14
CA ILE A 8 14.52 6.71 6.54
C ILE A 8 15.41 5.71 7.26
N VAL A 9 14.80 4.80 8.02
CA VAL A 9 15.45 3.70 8.73
C VAL A 9 15.51 2.47 7.83
N GLY A 10 16.64 1.75 7.84
CA GLY A 10 16.87 0.51 7.10
C GLY A 10 18.27 0.44 6.51
N ASN A 11 18.81 -0.78 6.41
CA ASN A 11 20.14 -1.09 5.88
C ASN A 11 20.08 -2.06 4.70
N ASN A 12 18.91 -2.45 4.27
CA ASN A 12 18.74 -3.25 3.06
C ASN A 12 19.39 -2.56 1.85
N PRO A 13 20.15 -3.27 0.99
CA PRO A 13 20.88 -2.68 -0.14
C PRO A 13 20.02 -1.83 -1.07
N GLU A 14 18.76 -2.21 -1.32
CA GLU A 14 17.85 -1.43 -2.16
C GLU A 14 17.42 -0.12 -1.46
N ILE A 15 17.20 -0.17 -0.14
CA ILE A 15 16.90 1.05 0.65
C ILE A 15 18.12 1.98 0.70
N VAL A 16 19.33 1.42 0.84
CA VAL A 16 20.57 2.21 0.83
C VAL A 16 20.75 2.89 -0.52
N LYS A 17 20.59 2.16 -1.64
CA LYS A 17 20.64 2.76 -2.98
C LYS A 17 19.66 3.92 -3.13
N ILE A 18 18.41 3.77 -2.66
CA ILE A 18 17.44 4.84 -2.73
C ILE A 18 17.88 6.03 -1.88
N LYS A 19 18.44 5.80 -0.68
CA LYS A 19 18.97 6.88 0.18
C LYS A 19 20.08 7.65 -0.51
N ASP A 20 20.97 6.94 -1.20
CA ASP A 20 22.11 7.54 -1.93
C ASP A 20 21.66 8.36 -3.14
N MET A 21 20.51 8.03 -3.75
CA MET A 21 19.92 8.82 -4.83
C MET A 21 19.20 10.10 -4.34
N ILE A 22 18.77 10.16 -3.07
CA ILE A 22 17.97 11.28 -2.56
C ILE A 22 18.65 12.65 -2.74
N PRO A 23 19.95 12.85 -2.50
CA PRO A 23 20.61 14.15 -2.72
C PRO A 23 20.45 14.65 -4.16
N GLU A 24 20.71 13.79 -5.14
CA GLU A 24 20.54 14.12 -6.57
C GLU A 24 19.08 14.43 -6.93
N LEU A 25 18.18 13.56 -6.48
CA LEU A 25 16.75 13.76 -6.66
C LEU A 25 16.25 15.07 -6.04
N SER A 26 16.81 15.46 -4.91
CA SER A 26 16.40 16.67 -4.19
C SER A 26 16.85 17.95 -4.91
N CYS A 27 17.96 17.90 -5.63
CA CYS A 27 18.44 19.02 -6.46
C CYS A 27 17.68 19.17 -7.78
N SER A 28 17.03 18.10 -8.26
CA SER A 28 16.25 18.11 -9.49
C SER A 28 14.86 18.70 -9.26
N SER A 29 14.30 19.38 -10.28
CA SER A 29 12.89 19.79 -10.33
C SER A 29 11.97 18.73 -10.97
N GLU A 30 12.55 17.67 -11.50
CA GLU A 30 11.81 16.62 -12.21
C GLU A 30 10.81 15.90 -11.31
N THR A 31 9.75 15.39 -11.94
CA THR A 31 8.74 14.58 -11.28
C THR A 31 9.30 13.24 -10.83
N VAL A 32 9.00 12.85 -9.60
CA VAL A 32 9.41 11.56 -9.02
C VAL A 32 8.18 10.69 -8.78
N LEU A 33 8.20 9.48 -9.33
CA LEU A 33 7.16 8.47 -9.13
C LEU A 33 7.65 7.38 -8.17
N LEU A 34 7.05 7.32 -6.98
CA LEU A 34 7.33 6.32 -5.94
C LEU A 34 6.37 5.13 -6.10
N LYS A 35 6.89 3.97 -6.50
CA LYS A 35 6.14 2.73 -6.67
C LYS A 35 6.39 1.80 -5.47
N GLY A 36 5.36 1.10 -5.01
CA GLY A 36 5.49 0.10 -3.95
C GLY A 36 4.16 -0.16 -3.25
N GLU A 37 4.08 -1.26 -2.54
CA GLU A 37 2.86 -1.66 -1.83
C GLU A 37 2.39 -0.63 -0.80
N LYS A 38 1.15 -0.74 -0.35
CA LYS A 38 0.63 0.08 0.75
C LYS A 38 1.46 -0.17 2.01
N GLY A 39 1.72 0.89 2.78
CA GLY A 39 2.47 0.78 4.03
C GLY A 39 3.99 0.65 3.91
N THR A 40 4.59 0.69 2.70
CA THR A 40 6.05 0.61 2.50
C THR A 40 6.82 1.88 2.90
N GLY A 41 6.12 2.99 3.15
CA GLY A 41 6.72 4.26 3.55
C GLY A 41 6.87 5.29 2.42
N LYS A 42 6.19 5.12 1.27
CA LYS A 42 6.26 6.04 0.10
C LYS A 42 6.14 7.52 0.49
N GLU A 43 5.23 7.86 1.41
CA GLU A 43 5.07 9.25 1.88
C GLU A 43 6.30 9.76 2.63
N LEU A 44 6.95 8.92 3.43
CA LEU A 44 8.20 9.27 4.13
C LEU A 44 9.30 9.62 3.14
N PHE A 45 9.48 8.82 2.08
CA PHE A 45 10.45 9.12 1.03
C PHE A 45 10.14 10.46 0.34
N ALA A 46 8.88 10.74 0.01
CA ALA A 46 8.48 12.02 -0.58
C ALA A 46 8.81 13.21 0.35
N LYS A 47 8.55 13.09 1.64
CA LYS A 47 8.89 14.12 2.64
C LYS A 47 10.39 14.33 2.76
N VAL A 48 11.20 13.25 2.75
CA VAL A 48 12.67 13.36 2.82
C VAL A 48 13.22 14.03 1.56
N ILE A 49 12.72 13.68 0.36
CA ILE A 49 13.11 14.32 -0.89
C ILE A 49 12.81 15.82 -0.84
N GLN A 50 11.62 16.22 -0.39
CA GLN A 50 11.25 17.62 -0.26
C GLN A 50 12.12 18.33 0.79
N HIS A 51 12.30 17.72 1.97
CA HIS A 51 13.08 18.33 3.05
C HIS A 51 14.55 18.56 2.69
N LYS A 52 15.13 17.72 1.82
CA LYS A 52 16.50 17.89 1.31
C LYS A 52 16.59 18.77 0.06
N SER A 53 15.47 19.24 -0.48
CA SER A 53 15.44 20.09 -1.68
C SER A 53 15.54 21.59 -1.36
N GLY A 54 15.78 22.40 -2.39
CA GLY A 54 15.70 23.87 -2.27
C GLY A 54 14.32 24.38 -1.87
N ARG A 55 13.28 23.52 -1.86
CA ARG A 55 11.89 23.85 -1.47
C ARG A 55 11.53 23.40 -0.04
N LYS A 56 12.51 23.11 0.80
CA LYS A 56 12.32 22.57 2.16
C LYS A 56 11.46 23.47 3.07
N GLU A 57 11.58 24.78 2.91
CA GLU A 57 10.80 25.79 3.68
C GLU A 57 9.43 26.09 3.05
N ASN A 58 9.17 25.57 1.85
CA ASN A 58 7.95 25.83 1.11
C ASN A 58 6.89 24.74 1.40
N PRO A 59 5.60 25.00 1.10
CA PRO A 59 4.52 24.06 1.42
C PRO A 59 4.72 22.67 0.83
N PHE A 60 4.49 21.64 1.64
CA PHE A 60 4.31 20.25 1.20
C PHE A 60 2.82 19.92 1.25
N VAL A 61 2.19 19.91 0.08
CA VAL A 61 0.74 19.71 -0.03
C VAL A 61 0.45 18.29 -0.46
N LYS A 62 -0.15 17.51 0.44
CA LYS A 62 -0.57 16.12 0.17
C LYS A 62 -1.97 16.09 -0.43
N VAL A 63 -2.09 15.45 -1.58
CA VAL A 63 -3.35 15.15 -2.25
C VAL A 63 -3.60 13.64 -2.17
N ASN A 64 -4.64 13.25 -1.45
CA ASN A 64 -5.05 11.84 -1.40
C ASN A 64 -6.00 11.53 -2.56
N CYS A 65 -5.49 10.91 -3.62
CA CYS A 65 -6.26 10.62 -4.83
C CYS A 65 -7.44 9.64 -4.58
N SER A 66 -7.33 8.78 -3.55
CA SER A 66 -8.43 7.87 -3.17
C SER A 66 -9.65 8.59 -2.57
N ALA A 67 -9.44 9.79 -2.03
CA ALA A 67 -10.52 10.58 -1.42
C ALA A 67 -11.20 11.52 -2.43
N LEU A 68 -10.65 11.65 -3.63
CA LEU A 68 -11.23 12.47 -4.70
C LEU A 68 -12.34 11.67 -5.39
N THR A 69 -13.56 12.16 -5.32
CA THR A 69 -14.70 11.58 -6.05
C THR A 69 -14.96 12.40 -7.32
N ASN A 70 -15.65 11.79 -8.31
CA ASN A 70 -16.04 12.51 -9.53
C ASN A 70 -16.97 13.70 -9.27
N ASP A 71 -17.62 13.71 -8.11
CA ASP A 71 -18.57 14.77 -7.69
C ASP A 71 -17.90 15.87 -6.85
N MET A 72 -16.66 15.67 -6.39
CA MET A 72 -15.89 16.76 -5.76
C MET A 72 -15.63 17.80 -6.83
N SER A 73 -16.22 18.97 -6.63
CA SER A 73 -16.16 20.05 -7.60
C SER A 73 -14.71 20.39 -7.96
N GLU A 74 -14.42 20.62 -9.24
CA GLU A 74 -13.17 21.22 -9.76
C GLU A 74 -12.68 22.38 -8.90
N ASN A 75 -13.62 23.03 -8.20
CA ASN A 75 -13.39 24.14 -7.28
C ASN A 75 -12.52 23.83 -6.05
N GLU A 76 -12.36 22.58 -5.63
CA GLU A 76 -11.50 22.26 -4.46
C GLU A 76 -10.03 22.06 -4.84
N LEU A 77 -9.76 21.47 -5.98
CA LEU A 77 -8.38 21.35 -6.49
C LEU A 77 -7.87 22.70 -7.01
N LEU A 78 -8.72 23.43 -7.73
CA LEU A 78 -8.36 24.61 -8.50
C LEU A 78 -8.73 25.92 -7.80
N GLY A 79 -9.61 25.88 -6.80
CA GLY A 79 -10.12 27.05 -6.10
C GLY A 79 -11.41 27.61 -6.73
N ARG A 80 -12.34 28.08 -5.89
CA ARG A 80 -13.60 28.69 -6.34
C ARG A 80 -13.34 30.04 -6.98
N ASN A 81 -13.52 30.13 -8.27
CA ASN A 81 -13.70 31.36 -9.03
C ASN A 81 -15.10 31.38 -9.64
N THR A 82 -16.13 31.45 -8.80
CA THR A 82 -17.47 31.79 -9.30
C THR A 82 -17.63 33.29 -9.22
N GLU A 83 -17.99 33.90 -10.33
CA GLU A 83 -18.32 35.33 -10.45
C GLU A 83 -19.42 35.81 -9.48
N ALA A 84 -20.12 34.84 -8.84
CA ALA A 84 -21.15 35.09 -7.84
C ALA A 84 -20.64 35.58 -6.47
N PHE A 85 -19.36 35.49 -6.17
CA PHE A 85 -18.79 35.91 -4.88
C PHE A 85 -17.91 37.15 -5.06
N LYS A 86 -18.52 38.32 -4.90
CA LYS A 86 -17.84 39.63 -4.95
C LYS A 86 -16.89 39.87 -3.76
N ASP A 87 -16.92 39.05 -2.72
CA ASP A 87 -16.09 39.23 -1.53
C ASP A 87 -14.78 38.46 -1.62
N LEU A 88 -13.67 39.20 -1.69
CA LEU A 88 -12.29 38.68 -1.73
C LEU A 88 -11.91 37.75 -0.58
N ASN A 89 -12.60 37.85 0.57
CA ASN A 89 -12.34 37.06 1.77
C ASN A 89 -12.96 35.64 1.74
N GLN A 90 -13.81 35.30 0.77
CA GLN A 90 -14.45 33.98 0.65
C GLN A 90 -13.83 33.10 -0.45
N ARG A 91 -12.76 33.54 -1.10
CA ARG A 91 -12.03 32.76 -2.10
C ARG A 91 -11.23 31.67 -1.39
N LYS A 92 -11.72 30.45 -1.33
CA LYS A 92 -10.90 29.30 -0.94
C LYS A 92 -9.84 29.08 -2.02
N LYS A 93 -8.56 29.27 -1.66
CA LYS A 93 -7.43 28.97 -2.53
C LYS A 93 -7.48 27.47 -2.86
N GLY A 94 -7.43 27.11 -4.14
CA GLY A 94 -7.32 25.73 -4.55
C GLY A 94 -6.02 25.09 -4.10
N ILE A 95 -6.00 23.76 -4.01
CA ILE A 95 -4.85 22.97 -3.58
C ILE A 95 -3.58 23.34 -4.37
N PHE A 96 -3.69 23.52 -5.68
CA PHE A 96 -2.57 23.93 -6.54
C PHE A 96 -2.03 25.32 -6.20
N SER A 97 -2.91 26.25 -5.86
CA SER A 97 -2.52 27.61 -5.45
C SER A 97 -1.80 27.62 -4.10
N VAL A 98 -2.16 26.70 -3.20
CA VAL A 98 -1.50 26.54 -1.89
C VAL A 98 -0.11 25.94 -2.06
N ALA A 99 0.09 25.09 -3.07
CA ALA A 99 1.36 24.44 -3.35
C ALA A 99 2.34 25.28 -4.18
N ASP A 100 1.95 26.51 -4.53
CA ASP A 100 2.81 27.40 -5.31
C ASP A 100 4.18 27.60 -4.63
N THR A 101 5.25 27.48 -5.39
CA THR A 101 6.66 27.44 -4.95
C THR A 101 7.05 26.19 -4.14
N GLY A 102 6.09 25.36 -3.75
CA GLY A 102 6.26 24.18 -2.89
C GLY A 102 6.33 22.85 -3.65
N THR A 103 5.82 21.82 -2.98
CA THR A 103 5.76 20.45 -3.52
C THR A 103 4.35 19.90 -3.38
N LEU A 104 3.82 19.35 -4.49
CA LEU A 104 2.58 18.59 -4.55
C LEU A 104 2.92 17.11 -4.44
N PHE A 105 2.38 16.44 -3.43
CA PHE A 105 2.51 15.01 -3.27
C PHE A 105 1.18 14.30 -3.53
N PHE A 106 1.08 13.62 -4.67
CA PHE A 106 -0.08 12.79 -5.03
C PHE A 106 0.05 11.40 -4.42
N HIS A 107 -0.79 11.12 -3.42
CA HIS A 107 -0.84 9.80 -2.78
C HIS A 107 -1.83 8.90 -3.52
N GLU A 108 -1.37 7.72 -3.98
CA GLU A 108 -2.11 6.74 -4.77
C GLU A 108 -2.66 7.32 -6.08
N ILE A 109 -1.76 7.87 -6.91
CA ILE A 109 -2.08 8.54 -8.18
C ILE A 109 -2.87 7.65 -9.15
N GLY A 110 -2.71 6.33 -9.09
CA GLY A 110 -3.47 5.37 -9.88
C GLY A 110 -4.98 5.39 -9.62
N GLN A 111 -5.42 6.02 -8.52
CA GLN A 111 -6.83 6.21 -8.17
C GLN A 111 -7.37 7.61 -8.54
N LEU A 112 -6.56 8.43 -9.22
CA LEU A 112 -6.96 9.77 -9.63
C LEU A 112 -8.06 9.66 -10.71
N PRO A 113 -9.25 10.29 -10.50
CA PRO A 113 -10.31 10.27 -11.50
C PRO A 113 -9.87 10.88 -12.84
N PRO A 114 -10.43 10.42 -13.99
CA PRO A 114 -10.00 10.86 -15.33
C PRO A 114 -10.04 12.38 -15.57
N ALA A 115 -11.03 13.06 -15.01
CA ALA A 115 -11.13 14.52 -15.12
C ALA A 115 -9.89 15.23 -14.56
N TYR A 116 -9.43 14.81 -13.38
CA TYR A 116 -8.26 15.39 -12.72
C TYR A 116 -6.93 14.95 -13.34
N GLN A 117 -6.89 13.81 -14.04
CA GLN A 117 -5.71 13.38 -14.78
C GLN A 117 -5.38 14.37 -15.93
N ALA A 118 -6.40 14.87 -16.62
CA ALA A 118 -6.22 15.86 -17.67
C ALA A 118 -5.72 17.20 -17.11
N GLU A 119 -6.25 17.63 -15.97
CA GLU A 119 -5.82 18.85 -15.29
C GLU A 119 -4.37 18.76 -14.80
N LEU A 120 -3.99 17.63 -14.18
CA LEU A 120 -2.62 17.40 -13.74
C LEU A 120 -1.63 17.40 -14.91
N LEU A 121 -2.02 16.85 -16.07
CA LEU A 121 -1.19 16.87 -17.27
C LEU A 121 -0.96 18.28 -17.78
N LEU A 122 -1.94 19.17 -17.67
CA LEU A 122 -1.82 20.58 -18.06
C LEU A 122 -0.92 21.36 -17.09
N LEU A 123 -1.02 21.10 -15.79
CA LEU A 123 -0.14 21.67 -14.77
C LEU A 123 1.32 21.30 -15.02
N GLU A 124 1.58 20.02 -15.26
CA GLU A 124 2.91 19.47 -15.56
C GLU A 124 3.55 20.05 -16.82
N LYS A 125 2.75 20.36 -17.86
CA LYS A 125 3.25 20.93 -19.11
C LYS A 125 3.60 22.41 -19.03
N ASN A 126 2.75 23.20 -18.37
CA ASN A 126 2.76 24.65 -18.51
C ASN A 126 2.93 25.40 -17.19
N GLY A 127 2.87 24.67 -16.04
CA GLY A 127 2.75 25.31 -14.74
C GLY A 127 1.50 26.21 -14.63
N MET A 128 0.47 25.94 -15.45
CA MET A 128 -0.76 26.75 -15.52
C MET A 128 -1.96 25.90 -15.12
N SER A 129 -2.77 26.40 -14.21
CA SER A 129 -4.11 25.89 -13.95
C SER A 129 -5.12 26.68 -14.80
N LYS A 130 -5.95 25.99 -15.59
CA LYS A 130 -6.96 26.63 -16.47
C LYS A 130 -8.10 27.33 -15.70
N THR A 131 -8.24 27.10 -14.43
CA THR A 131 -9.43 27.52 -13.67
C THR A 131 -9.29 28.83 -12.92
N VAL A 132 -8.22 29.55 -13.12
CA VAL A 132 -8.16 30.95 -12.65
C VAL A 132 -8.68 31.85 -13.78
N VAL A 133 -9.98 32.08 -13.78
CA VAL A 133 -10.77 32.72 -14.85
C VAL A 133 -10.41 34.20 -15.07
N THR A 134 -9.44 34.77 -14.37
CA THR A 134 -9.10 36.19 -14.53
C THR A 134 -7.62 36.50 -14.71
N ALA A 135 -6.72 35.56 -14.48
CA ALA A 135 -5.31 35.67 -14.85
C ALA A 135 -4.71 34.27 -14.88
N GLU A 136 -4.13 33.89 -16.02
CA GLU A 136 -3.32 32.66 -16.13
C GLU A 136 -2.13 32.76 -15.17
N LYS A 137 -2.36 32.36 -13.93
CA LYS A 137 -1.29 32.34 -12.94
C LYS A 137 -0.46 31.07 -13.15
N LYS A 138 0.78 31.27 -13.53
CA LYS A 138 1.76 30.19 -13.58
C LYS A 138 2.02 29.70 -12.16
N ILE A 139 1.79 28.40 -11.89
CA ILE A 139 2.04 27.75 -10.63
C ILE A 139 3.37 27.02 -10.74
N ASP A 140 4.31 27.35 -9.88
CA ASP A 140 5.62 26.67 -9.80
C ASP A 140 5.60 25.65 -8.66
N ALA A 141 5.07 24.46 -8.89
CA ALA A 141 5.06 23.40 -7.92
C ALA A 141 5.81 22.16 -8.44
N ARG A 142 6.66 21.59 -7.60
CA ARG A 142 7.29 20.30 -7.86
C ARG A 142 6.28 19.19 -7.62
N VAL A 143 6.22 18.20 -8.51
CA VAL A 143 5.34 17.03 -8.37
C VAL A 143 6.13 15.81 -7.88
N ILE A 144 5.62 15.16 -6.84
CA ILE A 144 6.01 13.82 -6.42
C ILE A 144 4.73 12.99 -6.37
N ALA A 145 4.71 11.84 -7.03
CA ALA A 145 3.55 10.94 -7.05
C ALA A 145 3.90 9.60 -6.41
N SER A 146 2.92 8.94 -5.80
CA SER A 146 3.07 7.58 -5.30
C SER A 146 1.93 6.69 -5.77
N THR A 147 2.23 5.41 -5.98
CA THR A 147 1.24 4.41 -6.37
C THR A 147 1.57 3.03 -5.81
N SER A 148 0.53 2.29 -5.44
CA SER A 148 0.59 0.85 -5.19
C SER A 148 0.05 0.03 -6.37
N ALA A 149 -0.62 0.69 -7.32
CA ALA A 149 -1.18 0.06 -8.50
C ALA A 149 -0.16 0.01 -9.66
N ASP A 150 -0.33 -0.97 -10.54
CA ASP A 150 0.37 -1.02 -11.83
C ASP A 150 -0.27 -0.01 -12.80
N LEU A 151 0.39 1.14 -12.96
CA LEU A 151 -0.08 2.20 -13.85
C LEU A 151 -0.06 1.77 -15.33
N GLU A 152 0.84 0.86 -15.73
CA GLU A 152 0.88 0.36 -17.10
C GLU A 152 -0.35 -0.49 -17.41
N ALA A 153 -0.77 -1.32 -16.46
CA ALA A 153 -2.01 -2.08 -16.57
C ALA A 153 -3.23 -1.14 -16.62
N LEU A 154 -3.25 -0.06 -15.83
CA LEU A 154 -4.33 0.93 -15.87
C LEU A 154 -4.37 1.70 -17.20
N VAL A 155 -3.20 2.02 -17.79
CA VAL A 155 -3.11 2.62 -19.14
C VAL A 155 -3.67 1.66 -20.19
N LYS A 156 -3.30 0.36 -20.13
CA LYS A 156 -3.84 -0.66 -21.07
C LYS A 156 -5.36 -0.81 -20.94
N LYS A 157 -5.92 -0.68 -19.73
CA LYS A 157 -7.37 -0.70 -19.47
C LYS A 157 -8.08 0.61 -19.86
N GLY A 158 -7.36 1.66 -20.24
CA GLY A 158 -7.93 2.97 -20.60
C GLY A 158 -8.42 3.79 -19.41
N THR A 159 -8.13 3.38 -18.17
CA THR A 159 -8.53 4.10 -16.94
C THR A 159 -7.50 5.12 -16.47
N PHE A 160 -6.29 5.09 -17.04
CA PHE A 160 -5.23 6.06 -16.77
C PHE A 160 -4.66 6.63 -18.07
N LEU A 161 -4.47 7.95 -18.15
CA LEU A 161 -3.99 8.62 -19.36
C LEU A 161 -2.52 8.26 -19.64
N LYS A 162 -2.23 7.71 -20.82
CA LYS A 162 -0.87 7.34 -21.27
C LYS A 162 0.09 8.54 -21.22
N ASN A 163 -0.38 9.71 -21.64
CA ASN A 163 0.47 10.92 -21.65
C ASN A 163 0.84 11.36 -20.23
N LEU A 164 -0.07 11.24 -19.27
CA LEU A 164 0.20 11.52 -17.87
C LEU A 164 1.19 10.49 -17.29
N TYR A 165 0.99 9.19 -17.56
CA TYR A 165 1.92 8.15 -17.16
C TYR A 165 3.34 8.43 -17.64
N ASN A 166 3.52 8.73 -18.94
CA ASN A 166 4.84 9.05 -19.50
C ASN A 166 5.50 10.26 -18.82
N ARG A 167 4.70 11.24 -18.40
CA ARG A 167 5.17 12.45 -17.73
C ARG A 167 5.56 12.19 -16.28
N LEU A 168 4.78 11.36 -15.58
CA LEU A 168 5.07 10.97 -14.19
C LEU A 168 6.25 9.99 -14.08
N ASN A 169 6.47 9.15 -15.10
CA ASN A 169 7.46 8.07 -15.06
C ASN A 169 8.85 8.51 -15.58
N VAL A 170 9.23 9.78 -15.38
CA VAL A 170 10.59 10.28 -15.73
C VAL A 170 11.62 9.69 -14.78
N ILE A 171 11.39 9.85 -13.48
CA ILE A 171 12.21 9.23 -12.44
C ILE A 171 11.31 8.31 -11.63
N SER A 172 11.59 7.01 -11.68
CA SER A 172 10.80 5.98 -10.99
C SER A 172 11.63 5.27 -9.94
N ILE A 173 11.11 5.24 -8.71
CA ILE A 173 11.73 4.57 -7.56
C ILE A 173 10.79 3.48 -7.06
N ILE A 174 11.30 2.26 -6.99
CA ILE A 174 10.56 1.11 -6.46
C ILE A 174 10.99 0.89 -5.01
N ILE A 175 10.05 1.03 -4.08
CA ILE A 175 10.29 0.77 -2.66
C ILE A 175 9.88 -0.67 -2.38
N PRO A 176 10.82 -1.56 -2.00
CA PRO A 176 10.52 -2.96 -1.77
C PRO A 176 9.59 -3.14 -0.58
N PRO A 177 8.67 -4.14 -0.62
CA PRO A 177 7.86 -4.50 0.53
C PRO A 177 8.73 -5.11 1.64
N LEU A 178 8.24 -5.06 2.89
CA LEU A 178 9.02 -5.42 4.08
C LEU A 178 9.52 -6.86 4.07
N ARG A 179 8.75 -7.78 3.47
CA ARG A 179 9.14 -9.19 3.31
C ARG A 179 10.40 -9.41 2.45
N TYR A 180 10.82 -8.44 1.63
CA TYR A 180 12.07 -8.48 0.84
C TYR A 180 13.20 -7.66 1.47
N ARG A 181 12.99 -7.13 2.69
CA ARG A 181 13.98 -6.41 3.48
C ARG A 181 13.88 -6.75 4.97
N LEU A 182 13.82 -8.05 5.27
CA LEU A 182 13.64 -8.55 6.64
C LEU A 182 14.74 -8.08 7.59
N GLU A 183 15.95 -7.85 7.09
CA GLU A 183 17.08 -7.27 7.83
C GLU A 183 16.80 -5.87 8.38
N ASP A 184 15.82 -5.14 7.83
CA ASP A 184 15.43 -3.83 8.33
C ASP A 184 14.49 -3.92 9.54
N ILE A 185 13.83 -5.07 9.77
CA ILE A 185 12.84 -5.24 10.85
C ILE A 185 13.41 -4.91 12.23
N PRO A 186 14.59 -5.38 12.63
CA PRO A 186 15.15 -5.04 13.94
C PRO A 186 15.34 -3.51 14.10
N PHE A 187 15.92 -2.85 13.10
CA PHE A 187 16.18 -1.41 13.12
C PHE A 187 14.89 -0.59 13.18
N LEU A 188 13.90 -0.98 12.35
CA LEU A 188 12.58 -0.34 12.35
C LEU A 188 11.85 -0.56 13.68
N SER A 189 11.92 -1.77 14.23
CA SER A 189 11.26 -2.10 15.51
C SER A 189 11.86 -1.31 16.67
N ASP A 190 13.18 -1.23 16.75
CA ASP A 190 13.86 -0.49 17.81
C ASP A 190 13.59 1.03 17.64
N PHE A 191 13.62 1.56 16.42
CA PHE A 191 13.26 2.95 16.12
C PHE A 191 11.84 3.30 16.54
N PHE A 192 10.85 2.46 16.22
CA PHE A 192 9.45 2.69 16.60
C PHE A 192 9.26 2.53 18.11
N ALA A 193 9.93 1.57 18.75
CA ALA A 193 9.88 1.42 20.21
C ALA A 193 10.39 2.68 20.92
N ASP A 194 11.54 3.22 20.53
CA ASP A 194 12.10 4.43 21.09
C ASP A 194 11.19 5.64 20.84
N LYS A 195 10.66 5.81 19.63
CA LYS A 195 9.70 6.86 19.27
C LYS A 195 8.48 6.85 20.17
N TYR A 196 7.83 5.69 20.31
CA TYR A 196 6.60 5.60 21.11
C TYR A 196 6.84 5.58 22.61
N CYS A 197 8.01 5.14 23.08
CA CYS A 197 8.41 5.35 24.48
C CYS A 197 8.51 6.85 24.80
N ALA A 198 9.14 7.62 23.93
CA ALA A 198 9.25 9.07 24.10
C ALA A 198 7.87 9.76 24.07
N GLU A 199 6.99 9.39 23.11
CA GLU A 199 5.64 9.95 22.98
C GLU A 199 4.74 9.62 24.20
N LEU A 200 4.88 8.43 24.77
CA LEU A 200 4.04 7.96 25.89
C LEU A 200 4.66 8.21 27.28
N GLY A 201 5.84 8.84 27.35
CA GLY A 201 6.55 9.09 28.61
C GLY A 201 6.97 7.80 29.32
N LYS A 202 7.18 6.70 28.57
CA LYS A 202 7.61 5.40 29.12
C LYS A 202 9.13 5.28 29.08
N THR A 203 9.67 4.51 30.04
CA THR A 203 11.06 4.09 30.01
C THR A 203 11.29 3.18 28.81
N HIS A 204 12.57 3.05 28.42
CA HIS A 204 13.00 2.23 27.28
C HIS A 204 12.32 0.84 27.24
N TYR A 205 11.70 0.51 26.10
CA TYR A 205 11.03 -0.75 25.85
C TYR A 205 11.80 -1.58 24.81
N LYS A 206 12.17 -2.81 25.16
CA LYS A 206 12.82 -3.74 24.23
C LYS A 206 11.91 -4.89 23.93
N LEU A 207 11.68 -5.14 22.66
CA LEU A 207 11.00 -6.34 22.20
C LEU A 207 11.78 -7.59 22.56
N SER A 208 11.08 -8.63 23.04
CA SER A 208 11.67 -9.93 23.36
C SER A 208 12.23 -10.61 22.11
N GLN A 209 13.20 -11.50 22.30
CA GLN A 209 13.75 -12.30 21.20
C GLN A 209 12.68 -13.18 20.54
N LYS A 210 11.71 -13.66 21.31
CA LYS A 210 10.56 -14.43 20.82
C LYS A 210 9.73 -13.61 19.82
N THR A 211 9.43 -12.36 20.15
CA THR A 211 8.69 -11.44 19.27
C THR A 211 9.48 -11.14 18.00
N LYS A 212 10.78 -10.83 18.15
CA LYS A 212 11.67 -10.59 17.00
C LYS A 212 11.71 -11.80 16.06
N ASN A 213 11.80 -13.02 16.59
CA ASN A 213 11.78 -14.24 15.76
C ASN A 213 10.43 -14.41 15.02
N THR A 214 9.32 -14.11 15.67
CA THR A 214 7.99 -14.13 15.02
C THR A 214 7.90 -13.12 13.88
N PHE A 215 8.51 -11.95 14.04
CA PHE A 215 8.55 -10.92 13.00
C PHE A 215 9.28 -11.37 11.73
N PHE A 216 10.34 -12.16 11.84
CA PHE A 216 11.06 -12.70 10.69
C PHE A 216 10.28 -13.74 9.90
N SER A 217 9.36 -14.45 10.54
CA SER A 217 8.54 -15.50 9.90
C SER A 217 7.22 -14.96 9.32
N TYR A 218 6.88 -13.71 9.54
CA TYR A 218 5.63 -13.10 9.09
C TYR A 218 5.78 -12.39 7.73
N HIS A 219 4.73 -12.42 6.90
CA HIS A 219 4.77 -11.93 5.51
C HIS A 219 4.56 -10.42 5.36
N TRP A 220 4.14 -9.73 6.40
CA TRP A 220 3.96 -8.27 6.45
C TRP A 220 3.07 -7.72 5.32
N PRO A 221 1.80 -8.13 5.18
CA PRO A 221 0.91 -7.60 4.15
C PRO A 221 0.67 -6.08 4.26
N GLY A 222 0.71 -5.53 5.48
CA GLY A 222 0.64 -4.08 5.74
C GLY A 222 2.00 -3.39 5.82
N ASN A 223 3.10 -4.11 5.53
CA ASN A 223 4.46 -3.59 5.46
C ASN A 223 4.92 -2.84 6.73
N VAL A 224 5.65 -1.73 6.57
CA VAL A 224 6.19 -0.93 7.69
C VAL A 224 5.09 -0.31 8.55
N MET A 225 3.96 0.07 7.94
CA MET A 225 2.82 0.63 8.68
C MET A 225 2.24 -0.40 9.66
N GLU A 226 2.15 -1.67 9.26
CA GLU A 226 1.70 -2.76 10.15
C GLU A 226 2.70 -2.98 11.28
N LEU A 227 4.00 -3.05 10.97
CA LEU A 227 5.06 -3.16 11.97
C LEU A 227 5.00 -2.00 12.98
N GLU A 228 4.88 -0.76 12.50
CA GLU A 228 4.76 0.43 13.35
C GLU A 228 3.57 0.32 14.30
N ASN A 229 2.39 -0.08 13.81
CA ASN A 229 1.19 -0.23 14.62
C ASN A 229 1.34 -1.33 15.68
N LEU A 230 1.95 -2.45 15.34
CA LEU A 230 2.20 -3.55 16.27
C LEU A 230 3.18 -3.16 17.37
N VAL A 231 4.29 -2.50 17.03
CA VAL A 231 5.27 -2.02 18.00
C VAL A 231 4.65 -0.95 18.91
N LYS A 232 3.86 -0.02 18.35
CA LYS A 232 3.09 0.97 19.11
C LYS A 232 2.16 0.31 20.13
N GLY A 233 1.43 -0.72 19.70
CA GLY A 233 0.56 -1.49 20.58
C GLY A 233 1.33 -2.19 21.71
N ALA A 234 2.47 -2.83 21.41
CA ALA A 234 3.32 -3.46 22.39
C ALA A 234 3.85 -2.47 23.43
N VAL A 235 4.34 -1.31 23.00
CA VAL A 235 4.81 -0.25 23.90
C VAL A 235 3.66 0.30 24.75
N ALA A 236 2.48 0.51 24.16
CA ALA A 236 1.32 1.07 24.87
C ALA A 236 0.77 0.13 25.95
N LEU A 237 0.61 -1.17 25.63
CA LEU A 237 0.01 -2.17 26.51
C LEU A 237 1.01 -2.89 27.40
N GLY A 238 2.29 -2.94 27.02
CA GLY A 238 3.34 -3.69 27.73
C GLY A 238 3.18 -5.23 27.63
N ASN A 239 2.36 -5.71 26.68
CA ASN A 239 2.05 -7.12 26.51
C ASN A 239 2.38 -7.58 25.08
N GLU A 240 3.40 -8.43 24.95
CA GLU A 240 3.83 -9.00 23.67
C GLU A 240 3.11 -10.30 23.29
N ASP A 241 2.55 -11.01 24.25
CA ASP A 241 1.90 -12.30 23.97
C ASP A 241 0.63 -12.11 23.12
N ASP A 242 -0.13 -11.06 23.36
CA ASP A 242 -1.30 -10.74 22.53
C ASP A 242 -0.90 -10.39 21.09
N LEU A 243 0.21 -9.68 20.93
CA LEU A 243 0.78 -9.34 19.61
C LEU A 243 1.21 -10.61 18.86
N ILE A 244 1.95 -11.52 19.52
CA ILE A 244 2.38 -12.80 18.94
C ILE A 244 1.15 -13.64 18.56
N ASN A 245 0.15 -13.70 19.42
CA ASN A 245 -1.10 -14.42 19.14
C ASN A 245 -1.84 -13.84 17.94
N GLN A 246 -1.89 -12.51 17.80
CA GLN A 246 -2.49 -11.83 16.67
C GLN A 246 -1.75 -12.17 15.36
N LEU A 247 -0.43 -12.08 15.34
CA LEU A 247 0.39 -12.43 14.18
C LEU A 247 0.21 -13.90 13.76
N ASN A 248 0.22 -14.82 14.74
CA ASN A 248 0.02 -16.23 14.46
C ASN A 248 -1.38 -16.54 13.90
N ARG A 249 -2.41 -15.83 14.34
CA ARG A 249 -3.77 -15.95 13.78
C ARG A 249 -3.81 -15.43 12.34
N GLN A 250 -3.20 -14.27 12.08
CA GLN A 250 -3.14 -13.68 10.74
C GLN A 250 -2.32 -14.55 9.78
N SER A 251 -1.20 -15.11 10.21
CA SER A 251 -0.42 -16.05 9.40
C SER A 251 -1.24 -17.26 8.97
N ARG A 252 -2.00 -17.86 9.89
CA ARG A 252 -2.89 -18.97 9.56
C ARG A 252 -3.97 -18.58 8.56
N ILE A 253 -4.60 -17.41 8.75
CA ILE A 253 -5.61 -16.89 7.81
C ILE A 253 -4.98 -16.67 6.43
N ASN A 254 -3.79 -16.08 6.36
CA ASN A 254 -3.09 -15.85 5.09
C ASN A 254 -2.67 -17.16 4.41
N GLU A 255 -2.23 -18.18 5.16
CA GLU A 255 -1.98 -19.51 4.61
C GLU A 255 -3.26 -20.11 4.01
N TYR A 256 -4.39 -19.97 4.70
CA TYR A 256 -5.68 -20.41 4.15
C TYR A 256 -6.07 -19.61 2.90
N THR A 257 -5.97 -18.28 2.91
CA THR A 257 -6.33 -17.45 1.75
C THR A 257 -5.38 -17.62 0.58
N HIS A 258 -4.08 -17.84 0.80
CA HIS A 258 -3.12 -18.12 -0.27
C HIS A 258 -3.40 -19.50 -0.91
N ASN A 259 -3.75 -20.49 -0.10
CA ASN A 259 -4.20 -21.78 -0.60
C ASN A 259 -5.52 -21.67 -1.37
N PHE A 260 -6.42 -20.72 -1.02
CA PHE A 260 -7.62 -20.43 -1.79
C PHE A 260 -7.35 -19.62 -3.07
N ALA A 261 -6.33 -18.76 -3.11
CA ALA A 261 -5.95 -18.01 -4.31
C ALA A 261 -5.36 -18.93 -5.41
N GLU A 262 -4.73 -20.05 -5.05
CA GLU A 262 -4.37 -21.10 -6.01
C GLU A 262 -5.60 -21.80 -6.64
N PHE A 263 -6.78 -21.69 -6.02
CA PHE A 263 -8.05 -22.12 -6.61
C PHE A 263 -8.68 -21.06 -7.52
N ALA A 264 -8.11 -19.86 -7.62
CA ALA A 264 -8.62 -18.76 -8.42
C ALA A 264 -8.20 -18.80 -9.90
N ASP A 265 -8.11 -19.99 -10.51
CA ASP A 265 -8.32 -20.16 -11.95
C ASP A 265 -9.82 -19.94 -12.33
N ILE A 266 -10.59 -19.33 -11.41
CA ILE A 266 -11.99 -18.94 -11.62
C ILE A 266 -12.11 -18.00 -12.83
N ASP A 267 -11.15 -17.09 -13.03
CA ASP A 267 -11.15 -16.18 -14.18
C ASP A 267 -11.00 -16.92 -15.51
N LYS A 268 -10.27 -18.03 -15.57
CA LYS A 268 -10.20 -18.89 -16.75
C LYS A 268 -11.53 -19.61 -17.02
N HIS A 269 -12.17 -20.13 -15.98
CA HIS A 269 -13.44 -20.83 -16.12
C HIS A 269 -14.61 -19.89 -16.49
N ILE A 270 -14.56 -18.61 -16.07
CA ILE A 270 -15.55 -17.59 -16.46
C ILE A 270 -15.35 -17.15 -17.92
N GLN A 271 -14.11 -17.12 -18.42
CA GLN A 271 -13.84 -16.72 -19.81
C GLN A 271 -14.14 -17.82 -20.83
N ASP A 272 -13.97 -19.10 -20.48
CA ASP A 272 -14.19 -20.23 -21.40
C ASP A 272 -15.64 -20.72 -21.47
N SER A 273 -16.50 -20.41 -20.49
CA SER A 273 -17.88 -20.93 -20.44
C SER A 273 -18.86 -19.79 -20.09
N GLY A 274 -19.39 -19.18 -21.11
CA GLY A 274 -20.29 -18.03 -21.05
C GLY A 274 -21.61 -18.19 -20.24
N ASN A 275 -21.86 -19.29 -19.53
CA ASN A 275 -23.07 -19.49 -18.73
C ASN A 275 -22.96 -20.70 -17.76
N LEU A 276 -22.12 -20.63 -16.74
CA LEU A 276 -22.08 -21.65 -15.68
C LEU A 276 -22.94 -21.20 -14.49
N PRO A 277 -23.89 -22.02 -14.01
CA PRO A 277 -24.67 -21.72 -12.80
C PRO A 277 -23.74 -21.60 -11.59
N LEU A 278 -23.85 -20.53 -10.81
CA LEU A 278 -23.05 -20.26 -9.60
C LEU A 278 -22.97 -21.49 -8.67
N LYS A 279 -24.03 -22.27 -8.61
CA LYS A 279 -24.12 -23.49 -7.78
C LYS A 279 -23.15 -24.57 -8.19
N ASP A 280 -22.89 -24.74 -9.48
CA ASP A 280 -21.96 -25.75 -9.98
C ASP A 280 -20.52 -25.32 -9.79
N ILE A 281 -20.20 -24.03 -9.98
CA ILE A 281 -18.91 -23.44 -9.65
C ILE A 281 -18.59 -23.62 -8.15
N CYS A 282 -19.50 -23.26 -7.27
CA CYS A 282 -19.34 -23.44 -5.84
C CYS A 282 -19.14 -24.92 -5.44
N ARG A 283 -19.84 -25.83 -6.10
CA ARG A 283 -19.70 -27.28 -5.86
C ARG A 283 -18.31 -27.78 -6.26
N GLU A 284 -17.82 -27.36 -7.40
CA GLU A 284 -16.52 -27.75 -7.90
C GLU A 284 -15.37 -27.20 -7.04
N ILE A 285 -15.44 -25.93 -6.64
CA ILE A 285 -14.48 -25.31 -5.74
C ILE A 285 -14.47 -26.02 -4.38
N ASN A 286 -15.63 -26.31 -3.81
CA ASN A 286 -15.73 -27.04 -2.55
C ASN A 286 -15.14 -28.45 -2.65
N ALA A 287 -15.38 -29.16 -3.74
CA ALA A 287 -14.83 -30.50 -3.98
C ALA A 287 -13.29 -30.47 -4.09
N GLN A 288 -12.72 -29.51 -4.81
CA GLN A 288 -11.27 -29.35 -4.93
C GLN A 288 -10.63 -28.98 -3.59
N ALA A 289 -11.25 -28.07 -2.83
CA ALA A 289 -10.79 -27.68 -1.49
C ALA A 289 -10.80 -28.87 -0.51
N GLU A 290 -11.88 -29.66 -0.50
CA GLU A 290 -12.00 -30.86 0.32
C GLU A 290 -10.95 -31.90 -0.06
N GLN A 291 -10.74 -32.15 -1.35
CA GLN A 291 -9.72 -33.10 -1.84
C GLN A 291 -8.32 -32.71 -1.37
N LYS A 292 -7.94 -31.44 -1.50
CA LYS A 292 -6.62 -30.93 -1.07
C LYS A 292 -6.43 -31.06 0.44
N LEU A 293 -7.43 -30.66 1.24
CA LEU A 293 -7.39 -30.79 2.69
C LEU A 293 -7.26 -32.25 3.14
N MET A 294 -8.00 -33.15 2.50
CA MET A 294 -7.92 -34.57 2.81
C MET A 294 -6.55 -35.17 2.48
N LYS A 295 -5.97 -34.79 1.34
CA LYS A 295 -4.63 -35.23 0.93
C LYS A 295 -3.57 -34.75 1.91
N GLN A 296 -3.60 -33.47 2.30
CA GLN A 296 -2.70 -32.92 3.31
C GLN A 296 -2.83 -33.60 4.69
N ALA A 297 -4.06 -33.91 5.13
CA ALA A 297 -4.28 -34.61 6.38
C ALA A 297 -3.76 -36.05 6.35
N LEU A 298 -3.89 -36.74 5.23
CA LEU A 298 -3.34 -38.07 5.01
C LEU A 298 -1.81 -38.06 5.01
N GLU A 299 -1.19 -37.11 4.31
CA GLU A 299 0.27 -36.91 4.29
C GLU A 299 0.81 -36.65 5.70
N LYS A 300 0.21 -35.69 6.45
CA LYS A 300 0.60 -35.37 7.84
C LYS A 300 0.43 -36.54 8.82
N THR A 301 -0.45 -37.47 8.52
CA THR A 301 -0.71 -38.64 9.36
C THR A 301 -0.06 -39.94 8.84
N ASN A 302 0.90 -39.81 7.89
CA ASN A 302 1.52 -40.95 7.20
C ASN A 302 0.47 -41.93 6.67
N TRP A 303 -0.54 -41.39 5.96
CA TRP A 303 -1.64 -42.16 5.36
C TRP A 303 -2.51 -42.94 6.34
N ASN A 304 -2.45 -42.61 7.65
CA ASN A 304 -3.31 -43.22 8.64
C ASN A 304 -4.72 -42.58 8.59
N ARG A 305 -5.63 -43.23 7.89
CA ARG A 305 -7.02 -42.79 7.63
C ARG A 305 -7.81 -42.48 8.92
N LYS A 306 -7.56 -43.22 10.00
CA LYS A 306 -8.25 -43.02 11.27
C LYS A 306 -7.73 -41.76 11.99
N LYS A 307 -6.42 -41.51 11.97
CA LYS A 307 -5.84 -40.26 12.53
C LYS A 307 -6.23 -39.05 11.69
N ALA A 308 -6.25 -39.19 10.37
CA ALA A 308 -6.65 -38.13 9.45
C ALA A 308 -8.13 -37.74 9.64
N SER A 309 -9.04 -38.71 9.85
CA SER A 309 -10.45 -38.38 10.11
C SER A 309 -10.65 -37.64 11.42
N ILE A 310 -9.88 -37.94 12.47
CA ILE A 310 -9.89 -37.21 13.74
C ILE A 310 -9.35 -35.80 13.53
N MET A 311 -8.25 -35.64 12.77
CA MET A 311 -7.63 -34.35 12.46
C MET A 311 -8.57 -33.42 11.71
N LEU A 312 -9.39 -33.95 10.79
CA LEU A 312 -10.36 -33.20 10.02
C LEU A 312 -11.74 -33.08 10.70
N ASN A 313 -11.88 -33.65 11.91
CA ASN A 313 -13.13 -33.68 12.66
C ASN A 313 -14.33 -34.24 11.86
N ILE A 314 -14.09 -35.31 11.09
CA ILE A 314 -15.11 -36.03 10.32
C ILE A 314 -15.18 -37.50 10.74
N SER A 315 -16.32 -38.13 10.51
CA SER A 315 -16.45 -39.57 10.80
C SER A 315 -15.53 -40.40 9.90
N TYR A 316 -15.03 -41.52 10.41
CA TYR A 316 -14.17 -42.44 9.63
C TYR A 316 -14.89 -42.95 8.37
N LYS A 317 -16.20 -43.19 8.45
CA LYS A 317 -17.03 -43.58 7.31
C LYS A 317 -17.08 -42.48 6.23
N SER A 318 -17.24 -41.20 6.64
CA SER A 318 -17.22 -40.05 5.74
C SER A 318 -15.86 -39.91 5.07
N MET A 319 -14.76 -40.10 5.82
CA MET A 319 -13.40 -40.09 5.29
C MET A 319 -13.20 -41.14 4.19
N LEU A 320 -13.67 -42.38 4.40
CA LEU A 320 -13.53 -43.44 3.42
C LEU A 320 -14.36 -43.19 2.15
N ASN A 321 -15.58 -42.63 2.30
CA ASN A 321 -16.43 -42.30 1.17
C ASN A 321 -15.79 -41.21 0.31
N LYS A 322 -15.27 -40.14 0.94
CA LYS A 322 -14.61 -39.03 0.25
C LYS A 322 -13.28 -39.42 -0.40
N ILE A 323 -12.51 -40.34 0.20
CA ILE A 323 -11.30 -40.91 -0.44
C ILE A 323 -11.64 -41.62 -1.75
N LYS A 324 -12.77 -42.37 -1.75
CA LYS A 324 -13.25 -43.04 -2.98
C LYS A 324 -13.80 -42.05 -3.99
N GLU A 325 -14.58 -41.07 -3.56
CA GLU A 325 -15.19 -40.04 -4.40
C GLU A 325 -14.15 -39.20 -5.12
N TYR A 326 -13.08 -38.82 -4.43
CA TYR A 326 -12.02 -37.95 -4.97
C TYR A 326 -10.82 -38.73 -5.52
N ASN A 327 -10.87 -40.08 -5.58
CA ASN A 327 -9.77 -40.94 -6.05
C ASN A 327 -8.41 -40.58 -5.41
N ILE A 328 -8.37 -40.36 -4.10
CA ILE A 328 -7.14 -40.04 -3.38
C ILE A 328 -6.36 -41.31 -3.13
N THR A 329 -5.23 -41.49 -3.84
CA THR A 329 -4.31 -42.62 -3.74
C THR A 329 -2.98 -42.17 -3.14
#